data_59ee3fb228909f26fc7c107141067205
#
_entry.id   59ee3fb228909f26fc7c107141067205
#
_cell.length_a   1.000
_cell.length_b   1.000
_cell.length_c   1.000
_cell.angle_alpha   90.00
_cell.angle_beta   90.00
_cell.angle_gamma   90.00
#
_symmetry.space_group_name_H-M   'P 1'
#
loop_
_entity.id
_entity.type
_entity.pdbx_description
1 polymer ?
#
loop_
_entity_poly.entity_id
_entity_poly.type
_entity_poly.pdbx_seq_one_letter_code
_entity_poly.pdbx_strand_id
1 'polypeptide(L)'
;MATGTRKKTTQKKKTMGTTASKARKQREQQESFRNEVILWITLAVCIVLLLANFGIGGKIGSGVSSFFFGIFGLMAYVFPICLFLAVVFAVSNRENKVAAVKIVAAVLFVSFLCLFVQMVTDSSKEAGAISAFQYGFDNKAGGGIIGGLLEQLLCPNFGVPGTYVIDIIVLIISLVLITAVSYTHLRAHETLMNL
;
A
#
# COMPACT_ATOMS: atom_id res chain seq x y z
N MET A 1 23.31 66.07 -26.63
CA MET A 1 22.44 65.13 -27.42
C MET A 1 22.80 63.68 -27.08
N ALA A 2 21.95 63.01 -26.37
CA ALA A 2 21.77 61.53 -26.44
C ALA A 2 20.76 61.18 -25.38
N THR A 3 19.52 61.01 -25.78
CA THR A 3 18.40 60.50 -24.98
C THR A 3 18.00 59.14 -25.49
N GLY A 4 17.82 58.23 -24.55
CA GLY A 4 16.78 57.26 -24.70
C GLY A 4 17.17 55.91 -25.30
N THR A 5 17.18 54.86 -24.48
CA THR A 5 16.48 53.60 -24.75
C THR A 5 16.74 52.60 -23.62
N ARG A 6 16.01 52.72 -22.53
CA ARG A 6 16.08 51.71 -21.45
C ARG A 6 14.71 51.45 -20.80
N LYS A 7 13.69 51.11 -21.60
CA LYS A 7 12.34 50.82 -21.06
C LYS A 7 11.64 49.55 -21.57
N LYS A 8 12.30 48.73 -22.38
CA LYS A 8 11.63 47.54 -22.98
C LYS A 8 11.91 46.21 -22.31
N THR A 9 12.91 46.11 -21.43
CA THR A 9 13.35 44.82 -20.86
C THR A 9 12.60 44.42 -19.57
N THR A 10 11.99 45.36 -18.87
CA THR A 10 11.35 45.10 -17.56
C THR A 10 9.93 44.55 -17.67
N GLN A 11 9.19 44.87 -18.75
CA GLN A 11 7.82 44.36 -18.93
C GLN A 11 7.76 42.88 -19.35
N LYS A 12 8.75 42.44 -20.14
CA LYS A 12 8.77 41.01 -20.59
C LYS A 12 9.09 40.03 -19.47
N LYS A 13 9.83 40.46 -18.44
CA LYS A 13 10.18 39.64 -17.28
C LYS A 13 9.02 39.51 -16.28
N LYS A 14 8.16 40.52 -16.18
CA LYS A 14 7.01 40.54 -15.26
C LYS A 14 5.83 39.71 -15.77
N THR A 15 5.60 39.67 -17.09
CA THR A 15 4.57 38.84 -17.73
C THR A 15 4.96 37.35 -17.75
N MET A 16 6.25 37.05 -17.86
CA MET A 16 6.73 35.64 -17.84
C MET A 16 6.62 35.00 -16.43
N GLY A 17 6.81 35.80 -15.37
CA GLY A 17 6.62 35.35 -13.99
C GLY A 17 5.15 35.07 -13.62
N THR A 18 4.21 35.85 -14.16
CA THR A 18 2.77 35.68 -13.90
C THR A 18 2.18 34.46 -14.63
N THR A 19 2.65 34.16 -15.84
CA THR A 19 2.19 32.97 -16.60
C THR A 19 2.71 31.66 -15.98
N ALA A 20 3.98 31.64 -15.57
CA ALA A 20 4.56 30.49 -14.89
C ALA A 20 3.89 30.23 -13.53
N SER A 21 3.58 31.28 -12.76
CA SER A 21 2.87 31.18 -11.49
C SER A 21 1.42 30.67 -11.67
N LYS A 22 0.71 31.13 -12.70
CA LYS A 22 -0.64 30.63 -13.03
C LYS A 22 -0.62 29.18 -13.46
N ALA A 23 0.33 28.80 -14.32
CA ALA A 23 0.48 27.41 -14.76
C ALA A 23 0.82 26.46 -13.59
N ARG A 24 1.63 26.91 -12.62
CA ARG A 24 1.95 26.16 -11.41
C ARG A 24 0.70 25.95 -10.54
N LYS A 25 -0.06 27.00 -10.28
CA LYS A 25 -1.31 26.93 -9.51
C LYS A 25 -2.34 26.01 -10.18
N GLN A 26 -2.46 26.04 -11.50
CA GLN A 26 -3.36 25.14 -12.22
C GLN A 26 -2.94 23.68 -12.10
N ARG A 27 -1.64 23.37 -12.15
CA ARG A 27 -1.12 22.01 -11.93
C ARG A 27 -1.38 21.54 -10.51
N GLU A 28 -1.12 22.36 -9.50
CA GLU A 28 -1.38 22.07 -8.09
C GLU A 28 -2.88 21.79 -7.84
N GLN A 29 -3.77 22.58 -8.44
CA GLN A 29 -5.22 22.34 -8.36
C GLN A 29 -5.65 21.05 -9.07
N GLN A 30 -5.08 20.78 -10.25
CA GLN A 30 -5.39 19.56 -11.00
C GLN A 30 -4.88 18.29 -10.28
N GLU A 31 -3.72 18.38 -9.63
CA GLU A 31 -3.19 17.29 -8.81
C GLU A 31 -4.02 17.04 -7.55
N SER A 32 -4.46 18.11 -6.88
CA SER A 32 -5.35 18.01 -5.72
C SER A 32 -6.67 17.33 -6.10
N PHE A 33 -7.32 17.79 -7.16
CA PHE A 33 -8.56 17.19 -7.65
C PHE A 33 -8.40 15.72 -8.03
N ARG A 34 -7.31 15.37 -8.72
CA ARG A 34 -7.01 13.98 -9.07
C ARG A 34 -6.82 13.11 -7.83
N ASN A 35 -6.13 13.62 -6.83
CA ASN A 35 -5.91 12.90 -5.58
C ASN A 35 -7.23 12.65 -4.83
N GLU A 36 -8.10 13.64 -4.76
CA GLU A 36 -9.44 13.50 -4.17
C GLU A 36 -10.26 12.43 -4.90
N VAL A 37 -10.28 12.47 -6.24
CA VAL A 37 -11.01 11.48 -7.04
C VAL A 37 -10.47 10.07 -6.80
N ILE A 38 -9.14 9.88 -6.74
CA ILE A 38 -8.53 8.58 -6.43
C ILE A 38 -8.98 8.09 -5.05
N LEU A 39 -8.99 8.95 -4.04
CA LEU A 39 -9.41 8.58 -2.68
C LEU A 39 -10.88 8.14 -2.64
N TRP A 40 -11.78 8.88 -3.29
CA TRP A 40 -13.20 8.54 -3.34
C TRP A 40 -13.46 7.23 -4.09
N ILE A 41 -12.81 7.02 -5.24
CA ILE A 41 -12.92 5.77 -6.00
C ILE A 41 -12.39 4.59 -5.17
N THR A 42 -11.22 4.75 -4.53
CA THR A 42 -10.64 3.70 -3.69
C THR A 42 -11.55 3.39 -2.49
N LEU A 43 -12.11 4.40 -1.84
CA LEU A 43 -13.05 4.21 -0.74
C LEU A 43 -14.29 3.41 -1.20
N ALA A 44 -14.86 3.77 -2.34
CA ALA A 44 -16.02 3.06 -2.91
C ALA A 44 -15.68 1.59 -3.20
N VAL A 45 -14.53 1.32 -3.81
CA VAL A 45 -14.06 -0.05 -4.09
C VAL A 45 -13.85 -0.83 -2.80
N CYS A 46 -13.22 -0.23 -1.79
CA CYS A 46 -13.00 -0.88 -0.49
C CYS A 46 -14.31 -1.23 0.22
N ILE A 47 -15.30 -0.34 0.18
CA ILE A 47 -16.63 -0.61 0.76
C ILE A 47 -17.31 -1.78 0.02
N VAL A 48 -17.27 -1.78 -1.32
CA VAL A 48 -17.85 -2.88 -2.10
C VAL A 48 -17.16 -4.21 -1.81
N LEU A 49 -15.84 -4.23 -1.69
CA LEU A 49 -15.08 -5.43 -1.33
C LEU A 49 -15.39 -5.91 0.09
N LEU A 50 -15.53 -5.00 1.05
CA LEU A 50 -15.94 -5.36 2.41
C LEU A 50 -17.33 -6.00 2.41
N LEU A 51 -18.31 -5.39 1.76
CA LEU A 51 -19.66 -5.95 1.66
C LEU A 51 -19.66 -7.31 0.95
N ALA A 52 -18.86 -7.47 -0.11
CA ALA A 52 -18.70 -8.75 -0.80
C ALA A 52 -18.12 -9.84 0.13
N ASN A 53 -17.10 -9.51 0.91
CA ASN A 53 -16.45 -10.45 1.84
C ASN A 53 -17.40 -10.90 2.96
N PHE A 54 -18.32 -10.03 3.40
CA PHE A 54 -19.37 -10.39 4.38
C PHE A 54 -20.59 -11.08 3.75
N GLY A 55 -20.56 -11.37 2.44
CA GLY A 55 -21.62 -12.13 1.75
C GLY A 55 -22.83 -11.29 1.33
N ILE A 56 -22.78 -9.95 1.47
CA ILE A 56 -23.89 -9.05 1.16
C ILE A 56 -23.97 -8.73 -0.36
N GLY A 57 -22.92 -9.08 -1.12
CA GLY A 57 -22.81 -8.71 -2.55
C GLY A 57 -23.54 -9.61 -3.55
N GLY A 58 -24.40 -10.54 -3.11
CA GLY A 58 -25.10 -11.48 -4.00
C GLY A 58 -24.13 -12.42 -4.74
N LYS A 59 -24.56 -13.00 -5.88
CA LYS A 59 -23.75 -13.97 -6.64
C LYS A 59 -22.43 -13.37 -7.17
N ILE A 60 -22.47 -12.14 -7.66
CA ILE A 60 -21.27 -11.45 -8.19
C ILE A 60 -20.31 -11.12 -7.04
N GLY A 61 -20.80 -10.57 -5.95
CA GLY A 61 -20.00 -10.29 -4.76
C GLY A 61 -19.37 -11.55 -4.16
N SER A 62 -20.11 -12.67 -4.13
CA SER A 62 -19.59 -13.96 -3.68
C SER A 62 -18.42 -14.42 -4.56
N GLY A 63 -18.52 -14.33 -5.89
CA GLY A 63 -17.42 -14.69 -6.79
C GLY A 63 -16.18 -13.82 -6.61
N VAL A 64 -16.37 -12.50 -6.49
CA VAL A 64 -15.27 -11.55 -6.21
C VAL A 64 -14.65 -11.85 -4.85
N SER A 65 -15.45 -12.05 -3.81
CA SER A 65 -14.98 -12.43 -2.49
C SER A 65 -14.15 -13.72 -2.52
N SER A 66 -14.67 -14.81 -3.10
CA SER A 66 -13.94 -16.08 -3.22
C SER A 66 -12.61 -15.92 -3.93
N PHE A 67 -12.54 -15.09 -4.98
CA PHE A 67 -11.30 -14.80 -5.68
C PHE A 67 -10.26 -14.10 -4.75
N PHE A 68 -10.69 -13.09 -3.98
CA PHE A 68 -9.80 -12.44 -3.02
C PHE A 68 -9.37 -13.37 -1.87
N PHE A 69 -10.27 -14.26 -1.42
CA PHE A 69 -9.91 -15.31 -0.46
C PHE A 69 -8.93 -16.32 -1.05
N GLY A 70 -9.05 -16.65 -2.34
CA GLY A 70 -8.06 -17.46 -3.04
C GLY A 70 -6.67 -16.81 -3.04
N ILE A 71 -6.59 -15.47 -3.17
CA ILE A 71 -5.31 -14.75 -3.22
C ILE A 71 -4.72 -14.54 -1.82
N PHE A 72 -5.49 -13.98 -0.91
CA PHE A 72 -5.02 -13.51 0.40
C PHE A 72 -5.44 -14.43 1.57
N GLY A 73 -6.26 -15.44 1.30
CA GLY A 73 -6.83 -16.28 2.35
C GLY A 73 -7.64 -15.44 3.35
N LEU A 74 -7.52 -15.77 4.61
CA LEU A 74 -8.20 -15.05 5.71
C LEU A 74 -7.90 -13.55 5.74
N MET A 75 -6.72 -13.16 5.24
CA MET A 75 -6.35 -11.73 5.14
C MET A 75 -7.23 -10.94 4.17
N ALA A 76 -8.05 -11.58 3.33
CA ALA A 76 -9.01 -10.91 2.45
C ALA A 76 -10.02 -10.03 3.22
N TYR A 77 -10.33 -10.35 4.48
CA TYR A 77 -11.17 -9.48 5.32
C TYR A 77 -10.50 -8.15 5.67
N VAL A 78 -9.20 -8.17 5.92
CA VAL A 78 -8.42 -7.00 6.34
C VAL A 78 -7.89 -6.23 5.14
N PHE A 79 -7.73 -6.90 4.00
CA PHE A 79 -7.15 -6.36 2.78
C PHE A 79 -7.78 -5.02 2.31
N PRO A 80 -9.12 -4.84 2.24
CA PRO A 80 -9.69 -3.57 1.80
C PRO A 80 -9.34 -2.42 2.73
N ILE A 81 -9.24 -2.66 4.02
CA ILE A 81 -8.84 -1.64 5.01
C ILE A 81 -7.37 -1.25 4.80
N CYS A 82 -6.48 -2.26 4.68
CA CYS A 82 -5.07 -2.03 4.40
C CYS A 82 -4.86 -1.30 3.07
N LEU A 83 -5.61 -1.67 2.03
CA LEU A 83 -5.56 -1.03 0.72
C LEU A 83 -5.93 0.46 0.82
N PHE A 84 -7.03 0.78 1.50
CA PHE A 84 -7.45 2.17 1.69
C PHE A 84 -6.39 2.98 2.44
N LEU A 85 -5.89 2.47 3.55
CA LEU A 85 -4.83 3.13 4.32
C LEU A 85 -3.54 3.32 3.51
N ALA A 86 -3.15 2.33 2.72
CA ALA A 86 -1.98 2.41 1.85
C ALA A 86 -2.14 3.49 0.77
N VAL A 87 -3.33 3.60 0.15
CA VAL A 87 -3.62 4.63 -0.87
C VAL A 87 -3.66 6.01 -0.24
N VAL A 88 -4.34 6.19 0.91
CA VAL A 88 -4.34 7.48 1.65
C VAL A 88 -2.92 7.90 1.97
N PHE A 89 -2.11 6.98 2.47
CA PHE A 89 -0.71 7.25 2.82
C PHE A 89 0.13 7.57 1.58
N ALA A 90 -0.04 6.84 0.48
CA ALA A 90 0.67 7.06 -0.78
C ALA A 90 0.34 8.42 -1.40
N VAL A 91 -0.95 8.80 -1.40
CA VAL A 91 -1.40 10.09 -1.92
C VAL A 91 -0.89 11.25 -1.06
N SER A 92 -0.92 11.09 0.27
CA SER A 92 -0.46 12.10 1.23
C SER A 92 1.06 12.31 1.22
N ASN A 93 1.85 11.28 0.85
CA ASN A 93 3.31 11.31 0.95
C ASN A 93 4.02 11.06 -0.40
N ARG A 94 3.45 11.54 -1.49
CA ARG A 94 3.85 11.19 -2.87
C ARG A 94 5.30 11.53 -3.23
N GLU A 95 5.89 12.54 -2.63
CA GLU A 95 7.26 12.99 -2.91
C GLU A 95 8.31 12.44 -1.92
N ASN A 96 7.86 11.71 -0.91
CA ASN A 96 8.75 11.25 0.15
C ASN A 96 9.25 9.82 -0.11
N LYS A 97 10.57 9.66 -0.36
CA LYS A 97 11.21 8.34 -0.54
C LYS A 97 10.99 7.41 0.66
N VAL A 98 10.89 7.97 1.85
CA VAL A 98 10.59 7.24 3.09
C VAL A 98 9.19 6.61 3.04
N ALA A 99 8.23 7.26 2.38
CA ALA A 99 6.89 6.70 2.21
C ALA A 99 6.90 5.42 1.34
N ALA A 100 7.75 5.37 0.31
CA ALA A 100 7.89 4.18 -0.50
C ALA A 100 8.40 2.98 0.31
N VAL A 101 9.38 3.19 1.20
CA VAL A 101 9.89 2.13 2.10
C VAL A 101 8.79 1.62 3.03
N LYS A 102 7.93 2.49 3.56
CA LYS A 102 6.79 2.09 4.42
C LYS A 102 5.77 1.26 3.65
N ILE A 103 5.47 1.63 2.41
CA ILE A 103 4.54 0.86 1.57
C ILE A 103 5.11 -0.53 1.30
N VAL A 104 6.40 -0.64 0.94
CA VAL A 104 7.07 -1.93 0.73
C VAL A 104 7.05 -2.76 2.01
N ALA A 105 7.35 -2.16 3.17
CA ALA A 105 7.29 -2.83 4.46
C ALA A 105 5.87 -3.32 4.80
N ALA A 106 4.84 -2.53 4.47
CA ALA A 106 3.44 -2.93 4.67
C ALA A 106 3.05 -4.11 3.75
N VAL A 107 3.48 -4.10 2.50
CA VAL A 107 3.25 -5.23 1.57
C VAL A 107 3.95 -6.49 2.07
N LEU A 108 5.21 -6.39 2.52
CA LEU A 108 5.94 -7.51 3.12
C LEU A 108 5.21 -8.02 4.36
N PHE A 109 4.78 -7.13 5.24
CA PHE A 109 4.04 -7.49 6.45
C PHE A 109 2.79 -8.30 6.15
N VAL A 110 1.96 -7.83 5.21
CA VAL A 110 0.74 -8.54 4.80
C VAL A 110 1.06 -9.88 4.16
N SER A 111 2.12 -9.96 3.32
CA SER A 111 2.51 -11.20 2.65
C SER A 111 2.97 -12.27 3.64
N PHE A 112 3.77 -11.90 4.64
CA PHE A 112 4.22 -12.81 5.69
C PHE A 112 3.10 -13.13 6.68
N LEU A 113 2.15 -12.24 6.93
CA LEU A 113 0.91 -12.58 7.63
C LEU A 113 0.10 -13.66 6.90
N CYS A 114 0.03 -13.61 5.56
CA CYS A 114 -0.60 -14.68 4.78
C CYS A 114 0.15 -16.00 4.96
N LEU A 115 1.49 -15.99 4.98
CA LEU A 115 2.30 -17.18 5.27
C LEU A 115 2.02 -17.73 6.69
N PHE A 116 2.02 -16.84 7.69
CA PHE A 116 1.71 -17.25 9.08
C PHE A 116 0.36 -17.94 9.18
N VAL A 117 -0.68 -17.32 8.59
CA VAL A 117 -2.03 -17.91 8.58
C VAL A 117 -2.04 -19.24 7.83
N GLN A 118 -1.33 -19.36 6.72
CA GLN A 118 -1.22 -20.61 5.97
C GLN A 118 -0.64 -21.73 6.83
N MET A 119 0.47 -21.47 7.50
CA MET A 119 1.14 -22.46 8.35
C MET A 119 0.33 -22.85 9.60
N VAL A 120 -0.41 -21.89 10.20
CA VAL A 120 -1.26 -22.15 11.38
C VAL A 120 -2.51 -22.94 11.00
N THR A 121 -3.06 -22.69 9.79
CA THR A 121 -4.32 -23.32 9.37
C THR A 121 -4.11 -24.77 8.95
N ASP A 122 -2.86 -25.20 8.67
CA ASP A 122 -2.47 -26.55 8.20
C ASP A 122 -3.43 -27.09 7.11
N SER A 123 -3.81 -26.17 6.23
CA SER A 123 -4.97 -26.34 5.35
C SER A 123 -4.67 -27.15 4.09
N SER A 124 -3.40 -27.53 3.86
CA SER A 124 -3.08 -28.35 2.72
C SER A 124 -2.07 -29.44 3.08
N LYS A 125 -2.55 -30.62 3.21
CA LYS A 125 -1.72 -31.86 3.13
C LYS A 125 -0.99 -31.95 1.78
N GLU A 126 -1.37 -31.12 0.81
CA GLU A 126 -0.71 -30.91 -0.47
C GLU A 126 -0.10 -29.51 -0.48
N ALA A 127 1.17 -29.40 -0.07
CA ALA A 127 1.92 -28.14 -0.11
C ALA A 127 1.99 -27.60 -1.55
N GLY A 128 1.36 -26.46 -1.81
CA GLY A 128 1.41 -25.84 -3.12
C GLY A 128 0.58 -24.55 -3.22
N ALA A 129 1.06 -23.61 -4.02
CA ALA A 129 0.39 -22.33 -4.23
C ALA A 129 -1.03 -22.48 -4.81
N ILE A 130 -1.23 -23.46 -5.71
CA ILE A 130 -2.52 -23.72 -6.36
C ILE A 130 -3.52 -24.34 -5.40
N SER A 131 -3.10 -25.31 -4.59
CA SER A 131 -3.96 -25.93 -3.57
C SER A 131 -4.35 -24.94 -2.49
N ALA A 132 -3.44 -24.06 -2.06
CA ALA A 132 -3.73 -22.99 -1.13
C ALA A 132 -4.73 -21.96 -1.72
N PHE A 133 -4.62 -21.66 -3.04
CA PHE A 133 -5.61 -20.83 -3.72
C PHE A 133 -7.00 -21.47 -3.72
N GLN A 134 -7.11 -22.75 -4.12
CA GLN A 134 -8.38 -23.46 -4.16
C GLN A 134 -9.01 -23.57 -2.78
N TYR A 135 -8.19 -23.87 -1.77
CA TYR A 135 -8.67 -23.94 -0.40
C TYR A 135 -9.22 -22.58 0.08
N GLY A 136 -8.50 -21.50 -0.18
CA GLY A 136 -8.95 -20.14 0.16
C GLY A 136 -10.22 -19.74 -0.59
N PHE A 137 -10.30 -20.09 -1.88
CA PHE A 137 -11.45 -19.82 -2.74
C PHE A 137 -12.73 -20.52 -2.25
N ASP A 138 -12.63 -21.81 -1.88
CA ASP A 138 -13.77 -22.63 -1.51
C ASP A 138 -14.17 -22.44 -0.03
N ASN A 139 -13.18 -22.41 0.87
CA ASN A 139 -13.39 -22.43 2.32
C ASN A 139 -13.30 -21.04 2.97
N LYS A 140 -12.87 -20.01 2.24
CA LYS A 140 -12.63 -18.65 2.75
C LYS A 140 -11.67 -18.64 3.96
N ALA A 141 -10.65 -19.48 3.93
CA ALA A 141 -9.70 -19.69 5.00
C ALA A 141 -8.27 -19.89 4.44
N GLY A 142 -7.28 -20.10 5.33
CA GLY A 142 -5.88 -20.28 4.94
C GLY A 142 -5.17 -18.97 4.59
N GLY A 143 -3.97 -19.08 4.05
CA GLY A 143 -3.13 -17.96 3.64
C GLY A 143 -3.25 -17.56 2.15
N GLY A 144 -4.10 -18.26 1.40
CA GLY A 144 -4.27 -18.06 -0.03
C GLY A 144 -3.02 -18.40 -0.85
N ILE A 145 -3.01 -17.99 -2.13
CA ILE A 145 -1.88 -18.26 -3.02
C ILE A 145 -0.58 -17.62 -2.52
N ILE A 146 -0.67 -16.43 -1.88
CA ILE A 146 0.51 -15.71 -1.37
C ILE A 146 1.15 -16.52 -0.24
N GLY A 147 0.36 -16.97 0.73
CA GLY A 147 0.83 -17.82 1.83
C GLY A 147 1.37 -19.16 1.33
N GLY A 148 0.64 -19.84 0.44
CA GLY A 148 1.06 -21.11 -0.15
C GLY A 148 2.32 -21.03 -1.00
N LEU A 149 2.52 -19.94 -1.73
CA LEU A 149 3.74 -19.70 -2.50
C LEU A 149 4.97 -19.53 -1.59
N LEU A 150 4.83 -18.73 -0.53
CA LEU A 150 5.89 -18.52 0.45
C LEU A 150 6.21 -19.80 1.23
N GLU A 151 5.17 -20.56 1.60
CA GLU A 151 5.32 -21.88 2.23
C GLU A 151 6.10 -22.84 1.32
N GLN A 152 5.70 -22.95 0.05
CA GLN A 152 6.37 -23.80 -0.95
C GLN A 152 7.82 -23.40 -1.19
N LEU A 153 8.16 -22.12 -1.03
CA LEU A 153 9.52 -21.61 -1.17
C LEU A 153 10.37 -21.86 0.07
N LEU A 154 9.82 -21.65 1.25
CA LEU A 154 10.58 -21.65 2.51
C LEU A 154 10.61 -23.04 3.19
N CYS A 155 9.49 -23.74 3.25
CA CYS A 155 9.44 -25.01 3.98
C CYS A 155 10.38 -26.10 3.45
N PRO A 156 10.59 -26.29 2.13
CA PRO A 156 11.55 -27.26 1.64
C PRO A 156 13.01 -26.94 1.98
N ASN A 157 13.33 -25.64 2.13
CA ASN A 157 14.70 -25.20 2.37
C ASN A 157 15.07 -25.09 3.86
N PHE A 158 14.12 -24.68 4.70
CA PHE A 158 14.37 -24.40 6.13
C PHE A 158 13.62 -25.33 7.08
N GLY A 159 12.74 -26.18 6.54
CA GLY A 159 11.81 -26.97 7.33
C GLY A 159 10.71 -26.11 7.97
N VAL A 160 9.68 -26.77 8.50
CA VAL A 160 8.55 -26.06 9.14
C VAL A 160 9.00 -25.16 10.30
N PRO A 161 9.83 -25.65 11.29
CA PRO A 161 10.26 -24.80 12.40
C PRO A 161 11.10 -23.59 11.95
N GLY A 162 11.99 -23.80 10.96
CA GLY A 162 12.82 -22.73 10.42
C GLY A 162 11.99 -21.66 9.71
N THR A 163 10.95 -22.07 8.99
CA THR A 163 10.02 -21.15 8.31
C THR A 163 9.27 -20.30 9.32
N TYR A 164 8.78 -20.85 10.45
CA TYR A 164 8.16 -20.05 11.51
C TYR A 164 9.10 -19.00 12.09
N VAL A 165 10.37 -19.35 12.31
CA VAL A 165 11.37 -18.40 12.84
C VAL A 165 11.61 -17.25 11.84
N ILE A 166 11.78 -17.57 10.56
CA ILE A 166 11.97 -16.58 9.50
C ILE A 166 10.74 -15.67 9.40
N ASP A 167 9.55 -16.25 9.40
CA ASP A 167 8.29 -15.53 9.31
C ASP A 167 8.13 -14.52 10.45
N ILE A 168 8.32 -14.94 11.70
CA ILE A 168 8.23 -14.06 12.87
C ILE A 168 9.28 -12.93 12.79
N ILE A 169 10.52 -13.24 12.39
CA ILE A 169 11.58 -12.23 12.25
C ILE A 169 11.19 -11.18 11.21
N VAL A 170 10.70 -11.61 10.04
CA VAL A 170 10.30 -10.68 8.97
C VAL A 170 9.08 -9.85 9.39
N LEU A 171 8.12 -10.44 10.09
CA LEU A 171 6.96 -9.71 10.63
C LEU A 171 7.42 -8.60 11.62
N ILE A 172 8.34 -8.93 12.54
CA ILE A 172 8.89 -7.94 13.49
C ILE A 172 9.64 -6.82 12.74
N ILE A 173 10.53 -7.18 11.81
CA ILE A 173 11.29 -6.19 11.02
C ILE A 173 10.35 -5.28 10.23
N SER A 174 9.36 -5.86 9.55
CA SER A 174 8.37 -5.11 8.78
C SER A 174 7.57 -4.15 9.66
N LEU A 175 7.15 -4.60 10.83
CA LEU A 175 6.44 -3.78 11.80
C LEU A 175 7.31 -2.61 12.30
N VAL A 176 8.58 -2.88 12.62
CA VAL A 176 9.55 -1.85 13.03
C VAL A 176 9.78 -0.85 11.89
N LEU A 177 9.91 -1.29 10.64
CA LEU A 177 10.07 -0.39 9.50
C LEU A 177 8.85 0.51 9.28
N ILE A 178 7.64 -0.01 9.47
CA ILE A 178 6.41 0.77 9.36
C ILE A 178 6.35 1.85 10.46
N THR A 179 6.77 1.51 11.68
CA THR A 179 6.67 2.40 12.86
C THR A 179 7.88 3.31 13.02
N ALA A 180 9.12 2.79 12.95
CA ALA A 180 10.35 3.51 13.27
C ALA A 180 10.64 4.71 12.36
N VAL A 181 10.26 4.63 11.10
CA VAL A 181 10.45 5.73 10.14
C VAL A 181 9.60 6.96 10.48
N SER A 182 8.62 6.86 11.38
CA SER A 182 7.85 8.02 11.87
C SER A 182 8.64 8.87 12.88
N TYR A 183 9.58 8.29 13.63
CA TYR A 183 10.34 8.98 14.68
C TYR A 183 11.49 9.83 14.16
N THR A 184 12.06 9.52 12.98
CA THR A 184 13.17 10.30 12.42
C THR A 184 12.75 11.70 11.96
N HIS A 185 11.48 11.90 11.63
CA HIS A 185 10.96 13.21 11.17
C HIS A 185 10.66 14.16 12.34
N LEU A 186 10.29 13.65 13.52
CA LEU A 186 10.03 14.47 14.69
C LEU A 186 11.32 15.00 15.30
N ARG A 187 12.40 14.22 15.29
CA ARG A 187 13.69 14.61 15.88
C ARG A 187 14.42 15.71 15.07
N ALA A 188 14.21 15.77 13.76
CA ALA A 188 14.77 16.83 12.92
C ALA A 188 14.14 18.22 13.18
N HIS A 189 12.88 18.25 13.65
CA HIS A 189 12.20 19.49 13.98
C HIS A 189 12.60 20.05 15.35
N GLU A 190 12.90 19.20 16.32
CA GLU A 190 13.32 19.64 17.66
C GLU A 190 14.74 20.22 17.68
N THR A 191 15.64 19.70 16.83
CA THR A 191 17.01 20.24 16.74
C THR A 191 17.10 21.59 16.07
N LEU A 192 16.14 21.96 15.21
CA LEU A 192 16.09 23.28 14.58
C LEU A 192 15.41 24.35 15.44
N MET A 193 14.67 23.97 16.47
CA MET A 193 14.06 24.94 17.41
C MET A 193 14.95 25.28 18.61
N ASN A 194 16.09 24.60 18.78
CA ASN A 194 17.02 24.83 19.89
C ASN A 194 18.35 25.51 19.42
N LEU A 195 18.42 26.10 18.23
CA LEU A 195 19.50 26.96 17.75
C LEU A 195 19.00 28.39 17.50
#